data_31446ebb085051cb5a6bee1be79a3bae
#
_entry.id   31446ebb085051cb5a6bee1be79a3bae
#
_cell.length_a   1.000
_cell.length_b   1.000
_cell.length_c   1.000
_cell.angle_alpha   90.00
_cell.angle_beta   90.00
_cell.angle_gamma   90.00
#
_symmetry.space_group_name_H-M   'P 1'
#
loop_
_entity.id
_entity.type
_entity.pdbx_description
1 polymer ?
#
loop_
_entity_poly.entity_id
_entity_poly.type
_entity_poly.pdbx_seq_one_letter_code
_entity_poly.pdbx_strand_id
1 'polypeptide(L)'
;NFVPPYSSGAMEKLEKAGAVVLGKANMDEFAMGGSTETSYFGITKNPWNMEYVPGGSSGGSAAAVAANMAPYALGSDTGGSIRQPCAFCNLTGIKPTYGSVSRYGLMAYASSLDQIGPIGKNVQDCAEILTLISGTDKRDSTSVMERPFDFSDSYREDLKGMKIGIPINYFGSGINHEVREKILAGAGVLRGLGAELQEFEMPGIEYAVPAYYIVACAEASSNLSRYDGIKYGFRSKNVKDLRETYYKSRSEGFGSEAKRRIMLGSFVLSSGYFDAYYKKALQVRTMIKENFNKAFEKYDMILSPVSPTAAYKIGEQISDPLAMYMADIYTVSVNLAGIPAVALPCGISDENNMPVGMQLIGNNFSEPALVKAAYAFQQVTNFHKRGGIL
;
A
#
# COMPACT_ATOMS: atom_id res chain seq x y z
N ASN A 1 0.54 3.12 25.83
CA ASN A 1 -0.44 3.75 26.76
C ASN A 1 -1.26 4.89 26.10
N PHE A 2 -1.11 5.13 24.80
CA PHE A 2 -1.87 6.16 24.10
C PHE A 2 -3.27 5.62 23.73
N VAL A 3 -4.30 6.30 24.21
CA VAL A 3 -5.69 6.08 23.79
C VAL A 3 -6.10 7.30 22.97
N PRO A 4 -6.47 7.12 21.68
CA PRO A 4 -6.88 8.25 20.85
C PRO A 4 -8.17 8.87 21.40
N PRO A 5 -8.28 10.21 21.45
CA PRO A 5 -9.45 10.90 22.01
C PRO A 5 -10.65 10.95 21.05
N TYR A 6 -10.50 10.44 19.83
CA TYR A 6 -11.54 10.41 18.79
C TYR A 6 -11.30 9.23 17.83
N SER A 7 -12.36 8.78 17.16
CA SER A 7 -12.30 7.79 16.09
C SER A 7 -11.91 8.43 14.76
N SER A 8 -11.25 7.66 13.88
CA SER A 8 -11.01 8.12 12.50
C SER A 8 -12.30 8.13 11.70
N GLY A 9 -12.35 8.93 10.61
CA GLY A 9 -13.51 9.00 9.74
C GLY A 9 -13.93 7.64 9.17
N ALA A 10 -12.96 6.79 8.82
CA ALA A 10 -13.21 5.42 8.37
C ALA A 10 -13.84 4.55 9.48
N MET A 11 -13.32 4.65 10.72
CA MET A 11 -13.85 3.89 11.86
C MET A 11 -15.25 4.33 12.23
N GLU A 12 -15.54 5.63 12.26
CA GLU A 12 -16.90 6.14 12.54
C GLU A 12 -17.95 5.59 11.56
N LYS A 13 -17.57 5.47 10.28
CA LYS A 13 -18.46 4.90 9.25
C LYS A 13 -18.69 3.41 9.46
N LEU A 14 -17.65 2.65 9.80
CA LEU A 14 -17.76 1.22 10.11
C LEU A 14 -18.58 0.97 11.38
N GLU A 15 -18.36 1.73 12.44
CA GLU A 15 -19.13 1.63 13.69
C GLU A 15 -20.62 1.92 13.46
N LYS A 16 -20.94 2.94 12.64
CA LYS A 16 -22.33 3.24 12.23
C LYS A 16 -22.97 2.11 11.42
N ALA A 17 -22.17 1.36 10.65
CA ALA A 17 -22.64 0.19 9.91
C ALA A 17 -22.74 -1.08 10.78
N GLY A 18 -22.45 -0.99 12.08
CA GLY A 18 -22.54 -2.11 13.02
C GLY A 18 -21.30 -2.99 13.11
N ALA A 19 -20.16 -2.53 12.57
CA ALA A 19 -18.91 -3.29 12.68
C ALA A 19 -18.41 -3.36 14.13
N VAL A 20 -17.94 -4.53 14.54
CA VAL A 20 -17.34 -4.76 15.85
C VAL A 20 -15.83 -4.68 15.74
N VAL A 21 -15.22 -3.74 16.49
CA VAL A 21 -13.77 -3.57 16.55
C VAL A 21 -13.15 -4.64 17.43
N LEU A 22 -12.40 -5.56 16.85
CA LEU A 22 -11.71 -6.63 17.59
C LEU A 22 -10.40 -6.13 18.22
N GLY A 23 -9.74 -5.16 17.60
CA GLY A 23 -8.49 -4.61 18.11
C GLY A 23 -7.74 -3.76 17.08
N LYS A 24 -6.51 -3.39 17.44
CA LYS A 24 -5.55 -2.70 16.58
C LYS A 24 -4.48 -3.67 16.12
N ALA A 25 -4.18 -3.70 14.84
CA ALA A 25 -3.15 -4.53 14.27
C ALA A 25 -1.76 -3.90 14.40
N ASN A 26 -0.72 -4.72 14.44
CA ASN A 26 0.66 -4.26 14.38
C ASN A 26 1.00 -3.71 12.98
N MET A 27 2.01 -2.84 12.91
CA MET A 27 2.48 -2.26 11.66
C MET A 27 3.91 -1.74 11.81
N ASP A 28 4.59 -1.44 10.72
CA ASP A 28 5.82 -0.68 10.77
C ASP A 28 5.59 0.70 11.40
N GLU A 29 6.57 1.18 12.15
CA GLU A 29 6.46 2.44 12.89
C GLU A 29 6.13 3.62 11.97
N PHE A 30 5.05 4.35 12.24
CA PHE A 30 4.52 5.46 11.43
C PHE A 30 4.34 5.12 9.94
N ALA A 31 4.01 3.87 9.62
CA ALA A 31 3.88 3.34 8.26
C ALA A 31 5.19 3.40 7.42
N MET A 32 6.35 3.43 8.10
CA MET A 32 7.69 3.52 7.50
C MET A 32 8.40 2.17 7.55
N GLY A 33 8.16 1.35 6.56
CA GLY A 33 8.75 0.03 6.41
C GLY A 33 8.06 -0.75 5.32
N GLY A 34 8.51 -1.97 5.08
CA GLY A 34 7.97 -2.89 4.07
C GLY A 34 7.86 -4.33 4.56
N SER A 35 8.06 -4.58 5.86
CA SER A 35 8.11 -5.96 6.40
C SER A 35 7.47 -6.13 7.77
N THR A 36 7.06 -5.05 8.41
CA THR A 36 6.56 -5.01 9.80
C THR A 36 7.59 -5.50 10.83
N GLU A 37 8.87 -5.34 10.49
CA GLU A 37 10.00 -5.61 11.40
C GLU A 37 10.41 -4.37 12.20
N THR A 38 10.03 -3.16 11.74
CA THR A 38 10.41 -1.89 12.39
C THR A 38 9.43 -1.45 13.46
N SER A 39 8.44 -2.26 13.81
CA SER A 39 7.46 -1.94 14.83
C SER A 39 8.07 -1.87 16.23
N TYR A 40 7.66 -0.86 17.00
CA TYR A 40 7.98 -0.76 18.42
C TYR A 40 7.47 -1.96 19.25
N PHE A 41 6.36 -2.58 18.83
CA PHE A 41 5.73 -3.71 19.53
C PHE A 41 6.35 -5.07 19.19
N GLY A 42 7.35 -5.09 18.32
CA GLY A 42 8.00 -6.32 17.85
C GLY A 42 7.54 -6.76 16.47
N ILE A 43 8.14 -7.84 16.01
CA ILE A 43 8.02 -8.37 14.65
C ILE A 43 6.68 -9.08 14.47
N THR A 44 5.99 -8.82 13.36
CA THR A 44 4.85 -9.65 12.92
C THR A 44 5.35 -10.75 12.00
N LYS A 45 4.85 -11.95 12.17
CA LYS A 45 5.20 -13.12 11.38
C LYS A 45 4.13 -13.43 10.35
N ASN A 46 4.54 -14.01 9.22
CA ASN A 46 3.61 -14.40 8.16
C ASN A 46 2.89 -15.70 8.54
N PRO A 47 1.54 -15.78 8.52
CA PRO A 47 0.79 -16.99 8.85
C PRO A 47 1.01 -18.16 7.87
N TRP A 48 1.55 -17.91 6.68
CA TRP A 48 1.92 -18.95 5.73
C TRP A 48 3.20 -19.69 6.15
N ASN A 49 4.16 -18.95 6.71
CA ASN A 49 5.38 -19.48 7.30
C ASN A 49 5.94 -18.49 8.31
N MET A 50 6.03 -18.88 9.57
CA MET A 50 6.43 -18.04 10.69
C MET A 50 7.90 -17.56 10.64
N GLU A 51 8.71 -18.07 9.72
CA GLU A 51 10.07 -17.61 9.46
C GLU A 51 10.11 -16.41 8.47
N TYR A 52 8.99 -16.09 7.82
CA TYR A 52 8.90 -15.09 6.78
C TYR A 52 8.17 -13.83 7.24
N VAL A 53 8.46 -12.71 6.56
CA VAL A 53 7.77 -11.44 6.80
C VAL A 53 6.37 -11.45 6.20
N PRO A 54 5.38 -10.78 6.84
CA PRO A 54 4.03 -10.65 6.27
C PRO A 54 3.94 -9.51 5.25
N GLY A 55 5.07 -8.82 4.98
CA GLY A 55 5.07 -7.55 4.29
C GLY A 55 4.73 -6.38 5.21
N GLY A 56 4.66 -5.18 4.65
CA GLY A 56 4.42 -3.95 5.39
C GLY A 56 4.06 -2.75 4.49
N SER A 57 3.68 -1.68 5.14
CA SER A 57 3.62 -1.44 6.59
C SER A 57 2.41 -2.04 7.29
N SER A 58 1.32 -2.42 6.58
CA SER A 58 0.09 -2.99 7.17
C SER A 58 0.20 -4.52 7.37
N GLY A 59 1.38 -5.03 7.74
CA GLY A 59 1.62 -6.47 7.85
C GLY A 59 0.81 -7.16 8.96
N GLY A 60 0.57 -6.49 10.08
CA GLY A 60 -0.28 -7.03 11.13
C GLY A 60 -1.74 -7.14 10.71
N SER A 61 -2.25 -6.19 9.93
CA SER A 61 -3.60 -6.25 9.34
C SER A 61 -3.72 -7.45 8.39
N ALA A 62 -2.73 -7.65 7.51
CA ALA A 62 -2.71 -8.79 6.60
C ALA A 62 -2.55 -10.11 7.35
N ALA A 63 -1.63 -10.20 8.32
CA ALA A 63 -1.44 -11.39 9.13
C ALA A 63 -2.70 -11.79 9.92
N ALA A 64 -3.42 -10.82 10.49
CA ALA A 64 -4.65 -11.10 11.22
C ALA A 64 -5.75 -11.72 10.33
N VAL A 65 -5.93 -11.19 9.11
CA VAL A 65 -6.90 -11.72 8.15
C VAL A 65 -6.46 -13.10 7.62
N ALA A 66 -5.18 -13.27 7.28
CA ALA A 66 -4.64 -14.53 6.81
C ALA A 66 -4.74 -15.64 7.86
N ALA A 67 -4.54 -15.31 9.14
CA ALA A 67 -4.66 -16.23 10.27
C ALA A 67 -6.13 -16.46 10.73
N ASN A 68 -7.13 -15.96 10.03
CA ASN A 68 -8.55 -16.03 10.42
C ASN A 68 -8.90 -15.36 11.76
N MET A 69 -8.09 -14.43 12.26
CA MET A 69 -8.39 -13.68 13.49
C MET A 69 -9.49 -12.64 13.28
N ALA A 70 -9.63 -12.15 12.04
CA ALA A 70 -10.68 -11.23 11.62
C ALA A 70 -11.08 -11.52 10.16
N PRO A 71 -12.33 -11.29 9.76
CA PRO A 71 -12.78 -11.47 8.38
C PRO A 71 -12.16 -10.44 7.44
N TYR A 72 -11.90 -9.23 7.92
CA TYR A 72 -11.25 -8.14 7.20
C TYR A 72 -10.47 -7.23 8.15
N ALA A 73 -9.61 -6.41 7.59
CA ALA A 73 -8.92 -5.35 8.32
C ALA A 73 -8.81 -4.09 7.45
N LEU A 74 -8.55 -2.95 8.08
CA LEU A 74 -8.09 -1.76 7.36
C LEU A 74 -6.57 -1.70 7.36
N GLY A 75 -6.02 -1.20 6.27
CA GLY A 75 -4.62 -0.83 6.13
C GLY A 75 -4.47 0.60 5.65
N SER A 76 -3.24 1.08 5.59
CA SER A 76 -2.88 2.31 4.89
C SER A 76 -1.81 2.02 3.84
N ASP A 77 -1.87 2.74 2.72
CA ASP A 77 -0.99 2.53 1.57
C ASP A 77 -0.43 3.88 1.11
N THR A 78 0.83 4.10 1.39
CA THR A 78 1.58 5.30 0.98
C THR A 78 2.47 5.00 -0.21
N GLY A 79 2.97 3.76 -0.30
CA GLY A 79 3.85 3.28 -1.38
C GLY A 79 3.67 1.81 -1.73
N GLY A 80 2.61 1.15 -1.22
CA GLY A 80 2.36 -0.28 -1.41
C GLY A 80 1.88 -1.00 -0.14
N SER A 81 1.74 -0.27 0.96
CA SER A 81 1.58 -0.86 2.30
C SER A 81 0.23 -1.55 2.60
N ILE A 82 -0.71 -1.58 1.67
CA ILE A 82 -1.84 -2.52 1.63
C ILE A 82 -1.52 -3.65 0.65
N ARG A 83 -1.08 -3.31 -0.55
CA ARG A 83 -0.95 -4.23 -1.68
C ARG A 83 0.16 -5.27 -1.46
N GLN A 84 1.33 -4.85 -0.99
CA GLN A 84 2.46 -5.75 -0.76
C GLN A 84 2.15 -6.77 0.35
N PRO A 85 1.67 -6.40 1.56
CA PRO A 85 1.32 -7.41 2.56
C PRO A 85 0.17 -8.32 2.12
N CYS A 86 -0.78 -7.84 1.29
CA CYS A 86 -1.78 -8.72 0.69
C CYS A 86 -1.14 -9.75 -0.24
N ALA A 87 -0.18 -9.35 -1.08
CA ALA A 87 0.54 -10.28 -1.96
C ALA A 87 1.33 -11.34 -1.16
N PHE A 88 1.97 -10.95 -0.05
CA PHE A 88 2.78 -11.84 0.78
C PHE A 88 1.96 -12.77 1.68
N CYS A 89 0.72 -12.39 2.02
CA CYS A 89 -0.17 -13.16 2.90
C CYS A 89 -1.34 -13.85 2.16
N ASN A 90 -1.32 -13.91 0.82
CA ASN A 90 -2.39 -14.51 0.00
C ASN A 90 -3.76 -13.85 0.17
N LEU A 91 -3.80 -12.56 0.22
CA LEU A 91 -5.01 -11.76 0.46
C LEU A 91 -5.32 -10.84 -0.72
N THR A 92 -6.54 -10.33 -0.70
CA THR A 92 -6.98 -9.25 -1.57
C THR A 92 -6.93 -7.93 -0.81
N GLY A 93 -6.42 -6.88 -1.45
CA GLY A 93 -6.41 -5.55 -0.87
C GLY A 93 -6.69 -4.48 -1.92
N ILE A 94 -7.43 -3.45 -1.53
CA ILE A 94 -7.74 -2.32 -2.40
C ILE A 94 -7.07 -1.06 -1.87
N LYS A 95 -6.15 -0.51 -2.65
CA LYS A 95 -5.73 0.88 -2.50
C LYS A 95 -6.63 1.73 -3.39
N PRO A 96 -7.59 2.47 -2.83
CA PRO A 96 -8.51 3.25 -3.65
C PRO A 96 -7.85 4.52 -4.19
N THR A 97 -8.53 5.24 -5.06
CA THR A 97 -8.17 6.57 -5.55
C THR A 97 -7.89 7.51 -4.38
N TYR A 98 -6.81 8.30 -4.47
CA TYR A 98 -6.45 9.28 -3.45
C TYR A 98 -7.63 10.25 -3.18
N GLY A 99 -7.96 10.40 -1.90
CA GLY A 99 -9.05 11.26 -1.44
C GLY A 99 -10.46 10.62 -1.50
N SER A 100 -10.59 9.35 -1.91
CA SER A 100 -11.90 8.65 -1.88
C SER A 100 -12.29 8.16 -0.49
N VAL A 101 -11.32 7.95 0.40
CA VAL A 101 -11.52 7.63 1.83
C VAL A 101 -10.86 8.69 2.67
N SER A 102 -11.57 9.22 3.66
CA SER A 102 -11.06 10.23 4.59
C SER A 102 -9.82 9.74 5.35
N ARG A 103 -8.81 10.60 5.43
CA ARG A 103 -7.61 10.40 6.24
C ARG A 103 -7.72 11.01 7.64
N TYR A 104 -8.89 11.59 8.00
CA TYR A 104 -9.12 12.09 9.34
C TYR A 104 -8.91 10.97 10.38
N GLY A 105 -7.99 11.21 11.32
CA GLY A 105 -7.59 10.24 12.34
C GLY A 105 -6.45 9.29 11.92
N LEU A 106 -5.99 9.32 10.66
CA LEU A 106 -4.77 8.65 10.24
C LEU A 106 -3.55 9.49 10.62
N MET A 107 -2.56 8.89 11.27
CA MET A 107 -1.27 9.53 11.50
C MET A 107 -0.53 9.67 10.17
N ALA A 108 -0.31 10.91 9.74
CA ALA A 108 0.24 11.18 8.42
C ALA A 108 1.72 10.79 8.34
N TYR A 109 2.03 9.91 7.39
CA TYR A 109 3.39 9.68 6.92
C TYR A 109 3.69 10.66 5.79
N ALA A 110 3.05 10.51 4.62
CA ALA A 110 3.19 11.41 3.48
C ALA A 110 1.80 11.88 3.02
N SER A 111 1.42 13.08 3.41
CA SER A 111 0.05 13.59 3.27
C SER A 111 -0.49 13.59 1.85
N SER A 112 0.38 13.71 0.84
CA SER A 112 -0.01 13.70 -0.57
C SER A 112 -0.08 12.30 -1.19
N LEU A 113 0.20 11.24 -0.42
CA LEU A 113 0.31 9.86 -0.89
C LEU A 113 -0.53 8.88 -0.08
N ASP A 114 -0.67 9.12 1.25
CA ASP A 114 -1.35 8.21 2.17
C ASP A 114 -2.81 7.96 1.78
N GLN A 115 -3.22 6.69 1.78
CA GLN A 115 -4.60 6.29 1.54
C GLN A 115 -4.99 5.10 2.43
N ILE A 116 -6.19 5.13 3.01
CA ILE A 116 -6.78 4.01 3.75
C ILE A 116 -7.52 3.11 2.77
N GLY A 117 -7.45 1.79 2.98
CA GLY A 117 -8.21 0.82 2.21
C GLY A 117 -8.37 -0.52 2.92
N PRO A 118 -9.27 -1.38 2.42
CA PRO A 118 -9.58 -2.68 2.98
C PRO A 118 -8.57 -3.75 2.60
N ILE A 119 -8.43 -4.72 3.50
CA ILE A 119 -7.72 -5.99 3.35
C ILE A 119 -8.69 -7.11 3.70
N GLY A 120 -8.88 -8.07 2.81
CA GLY A 120 -9.80 -9.19 2.99
C GLY A 120 -9.34 -10.43 2.23
N LYS A 121 -10.09 -11.53 2.33
CA LYS A 121 -9.78 -12.78 1.62
C LYS A 121 -10.16 -12.75 0.14
N ASN A 122 -11.21 -12.01 -0.20
CA ASN A 122 -11.71 -11.88 -1.55
C ASN A 122 -12.02 -10.42 -1.88
N VAL A 123 -12.22 -10.13 -3.15
CA VAL A 123 -12.47 -8.77 -3.62
C VAL A 123 -13.86 -8.26 -3.24
N GLN A 124 -14.84 -9.16 -3.11
CA GLN A 124 -16.21 -8.80 -2.77
C GLN A 124 -16.26 -8.21 -1.34
N ASP A 125 -15.67 -8.90 -0.36
CA ASP A 125 -15.56 -8.37 1.00
C ASP A 125 -14.84 -7.02 1.04
N CYS A 126 -13.73 -6.89 0.28
CA CYS A 126 -13.00 -5.64 0.19
C CYS A 126 -13.86 -4.51 -0.43
N ALA A 127 -14.64 -4.80 -1.46
CA ALA A 127 -15.51 -3.83 -2.11
C ALA A 127 -16.63 -3.35 -1.18
N GLU A 128 -17.25 -4.26 -0.42
CA GLU A 128 -18.26 -3.92 0.57
C GLU A 128 -17.71 -2.99 1.65
N ILE A 129 -16.54 -3.32 2.20
CA ILE A 129 -15.88 -2.45 3.19
C ILE A 129 -15.51 -1.11 2.57
N LEU A 130 -15.00 -1.08 1.33
CA LEU A 130 -14.67 0.17 0.66
C LEU A 130 -15.91 1.06 0.43
N THR A 131 -17.06 0.47 0.07
CA THR A 131 -18.33 1.19 -0.02
C THR A 131 -18.64 1.91 1.30
N LEU A 132 -18.52 1.21 2.43
CA LEU A 132 -18.83 1.76 3.74
C LEU A 132 -17.89 2.91 4.15
N ILE A 133 -16.60 2.80 3.89
CA ILE A 133 -15.60 3.79 4.35
C ILE A 133 -15.38 4.95 3.40
N SER A 134 -15.80 4.85 2.12
CA SER A 134 -15.61 5.88 1.09
C SER A 134 -16.58 7.08 1.27
N GLY A 135 -16.30 8.14 0.51
CA GLY A 135 -17.12 9.36 0.50
C GLY A 135 -16.53 10.52 1.30
N THR A 136 -17.12 11.71 1.13
CA THR A 136 -16.62 12.98 1.68
C THR A 136 -16.57 13.01 3.20
N ASP A 137 -15.53 13.66 3.72
CA ASP A 137 -15.42 14.06 5.12
C ASP A 137 -14.92 15.51 5.20
N LYS A 138 -15.70 16.40 5.77
CA LYS A 138 -15.37 17.83 5.90
C LYS A 138 -14.12 18.10 6.76
N ARG A 139 -13.68 17.12 7.56
CA ARG A 139 -12.48 17.20 8.40
C ARG A 139 -11.19 16.86 7.63
N ASP A 140 -11.30 16.30 6.41
CA ASP A 140 -10.19 16.05 5.50
C ASP A 140 -10.40 16.84 4.20
N SER A 141 -9.64 17.90 4.03
CA SER A 141 -9.71 18.78 2.84
C SER A 141 -9.29 18.08 1.53
N THR A 142 -8.68 16.90 1.61
CA THR A 142 -8.31 16.09 0.44
C THR A 142 -9.40 15.11 0.04
N SER A 143 -10.46 15.00 0.82
CA SER A 143 -11.61 14.15 0.51
C SER A 143 -12.40 14.73 -0.66
N VAL A 144 -12.46 14.01 -1.79
CA VAL A 144 -13.00 14.52 -3.07
C VAL A 144 -14.25 13.80 -3.57
N MET A 145 -14.65 12.72 -2.92
CA MET A 145 -15.72 11.84 -3.39
C MET A 145 -17.06 12.20 -2.74
N GLU A 146 -18.02 12.71 -3.52
CA GLU A 146 -19.33 13.13 -3.01
C GLU A 146 -20.22 11.95 -2.55
N ARG A 147 -20.12 10.81 -3.21
CA ARG A 147 -20.91 9.59 -2.91
C ARG A 147 -20.01 8.40 -2.71
N PRO A 148 -20.39 7.41 -1.88
CA PRO A 148 -19.69 6.13 -1.78
C PRO A 148 -19.62 5.40 -3.13
N PHE A 149 -18.66 4.49 -3.27
CA PHE A 149 -18.59 3.59 -4.41
C PHE A 149 -19.83 2.67 -4.45
N ASP A 150 -20.28 2.36 -5.67
CA ASP A 150 -21.27 1.34 -5.95
C ASP A 150 -20.62 0.23 -6.80
N PHE A 151 -20.64 -0.98 -6.29
CA PHE A 151 -20.05 -2.16 -6.94
C PHE A 151 -21.13 -3.15 -7.43
N SER A 152 -22.42 -2.78 -7.41
CA SER A 152 -23.52 -3.68 -7.77
C SER A 152 -23.36 -4.30 -9.17
N ASP A 153 -22.85 -3.53 -10.14
CA ASP A 153 -22.58 -3.97 -11.50
C ASP A 153 -21.23 -4.66 -11.69
N SER A 154 -20.40 -4.75 -10.65
CA SER A 154 -19.04 -5.30 -10.73
C SER A 154 -18.99 -6.82 -10.57
N TYR A 155 -20.03 -7.46 -10.09
CA TYR A 155 -20.06 -8.91 -9.82
C TYR A 155 -20.47 -9.71 -11.06
N ARG A 156 -19.68 -9.59 -12.14
CA ARG A 156 -19.86 -10.29 -13.42
C ARG A 156 -18.62 -11.10 -13.75
N GLU A 157 -18.82 -12.26 -14.37
CA GLU A 157 -17.76 -13.24 -14.62
C GLU A 157 -17.06 -13.06 -15.98
N ASP A 158 -17.57 -12.22 -16.88
CA ASP A 158 -16.95 -11.99 -18.18
C ASP A 158 -16.23 -10.65 -18.27
N LEU A 159 -15.11 -10.64 -18.99
CA LEU A 159 -14.27 -9.46 -19.25
C LEU A 159 -14.24 -9.09 -20.73
N LYS A 160 -15.23 -9.55 -21.51
CA LYS A 160 -15.26 -9.32 -22.96
C LYS A 160 -15.21 -7.83 -23.29
N GLY A 161 -14.26 -7.47 -24.15
CA GLY A 161 -14.02 -6.09 -24.58
C GLY A 161 -13.20 -5.25 -23.62
N MET A 162 -12.79 -5.77 -22.44
CA MET A 162 -11.92 -5.08 -21.51
C MET A 162 -10.47 -5.15 -21.99
N LYS A 163 -9.82 -4.00 -22.11
CA LYS A 163 -8.43 -3.88 -22.55
C LYS A 163 -7.49 -3.74 -21.37
N ILE A 164 -6.54 -4.66 -21.25
CA ILE A 164 -5.56 -4.68 -20.17
C ILE A 164 -4.15 -4.48 -20.74
N GLY A 165 -3.49 -3.39 -20.35
CA GLY A 165 -2.11 -3.11 -20.70
C GLY A 165 -1.13 -3.85 -19.80
N ILE A 166 -0.05 -4.39 -20.38
CA ILE A 166 1.06 -5.04 -19.65
C ILE A 166 2.35 -4.25 -19.93
N PRO A 167 2.86 -3.46 -18.97
CA PRO A 167 4.10 -2.73 -19.15
C PRO A 167 5.29 -3.68 -19.23
N ILE A 168 5.95 -3.80 -20.39
CA ILE A 168 7.05 -4.75 -20.60
C ILE A 168 8.24 -4.47 -19.67
N ASN A 169 8.49 -3.21 -19.34
CA ASN A 169 9.56 -2.79 -18.45
C ASN A 169 9.33 -3.15 -16.97
N TYR A 170 8.11 -3.56 -16.57
CA TYR A 170 7.86 -4.16 -15.26
C TYR A 170 8.27 -5.65 -15.17
N PHE A 171 8.46 -6.29 -16.32
CA PHE A 171 8.78 -7.71 -16.42
C PHE A 171 10.24 -7.96 -16.89
N GLY A 172 11.12 -6.98 -16.72
CA GLY A 172 12.55 -7.04 -17.05
C GLY A 172 13.37 -7.84 -16.05
N SER A 173 14.69 -7.57 -15.99
CA SER A 173 15.66 -8.35 -15.22
C SER A 173 15.55 -8.20 -13.68
N GLY A 174 14.75 -7.26 -13.19
CA GLY A 174 14.63 -6.99 -11.75
C GLY A 174 13.58 -7.84 -11.02
N ILE A 175 12.78 -8.63 -11.73
CA ILE A 175 11.75 -9.49 -11.14
C ILE A 175 12.26 -10.94 -11.05
N ASN A 176 11.95 -11.63 -9.94
CA ASN A 176 12.18 -13.07 -9.83
C ASN A 176 11.43 -13.81 -10.95
N HIS A 177 12.11 -14.79 -11.58
CA HIS A 177 11.59 -15.52 -12.74
C HIS A 177 10.25 -16.21 -12.42
N GLU A 178 10.14 -16.85 -11.28
CA GLU A 178 8.95 -17.57 -10.87
C GLU A 178 7.78 -16.60 -10.60
N VAL A 179 8.02 -15.47 -9.92
CA VAL A 179 7.01 -14.42 -9.71
C VAL A 179 6.49 -13.92 -11.05
N ARG A 180 7.39 -13.66 -12.00
CA ARG A 180 7.01 -13.27 -13.37
C ARG A 180 6.10 -14.30 -14.03
N GLU A 181 6.46 -15.59 -13.97
CA GLU A 181 5.66 -16.68 -14.57
C GLU A 181 4.27 -16.79 -13.95
N LYS A 182 4.15 -16.76 -12.62
CA LYS A 182 2.85 -16.82 -11.93
C LYS A 182 1.94 -15.65 -12.33
N ILE A 183 2.49 -14.43 -12.45
CA ILE A 183 1.72 -13.25 -12.87
C ILE A 183 1.29 -13.37 -14.34
N LEU A 184 2.17 -13.81 -15.23
CA LEU A 184 1.82 -14.00 -16.65
C LEU A 184 0.80 -15.14 -16.84
N ALA A 185 0.84 -16.19 -16.01
CA ALA A 185 -0.20 -17.20 -15.95
C ALA A 185 -1.54 -16.59 -15.52
N GLY A 186 -1.55 -15.70 -14.52
CA GLY A 186 -2.72 -14.91 -14.13
C GLY A 186 -3.25 -14.03 -15.26
N ALA A 187 -2.37 -13.41 -16.06
CA ALA A 187 -2.75 -12.69 -17.27
C ALA A 187 -3.46 -13.61 -18.27
N GLY A 188 -2.96 -14.85 -18.43
CA GLY A 188 -3.60 -15.88 -19.26
C GLY A 188 -5.03 -16.20 -18.83
N VAL A 189 -5.30 -16.25 -17.53
CA VAL A 189 -6.67 -16.43 -16.99
C VAL A 189 -7.57 -15.26 -17.38
N LEU A 190 -7.10 -14.00 -17.21
CA LEU A 190 -7.87 -12.81 -17.60
C LEU A 190 -8.18 -12.81 -19.09
N ARG A 191 -7.24 -13.24 -19.95
CA ARG A 191 -7.49 -13.44 -21.39
C ARG A 191 -8.55 -14.50 -21.63
N GLY A 192 -8.51 -15.62 -20.91
CA GLY A 192 -9.50 -16.70 -20.99
C GLY A 192 -10.92 -16.25 -20.63
N LEU A 193 -11.05 -15.22 -19.79
CA LEU A 193 -12.31 -14.55 -19.42
C LEU A 193 -12.77 -13.52 -20.47
N GLY A 194 -12.03 -13.34 -21.57
CA GLY A 194 -12.39 -12.47 -22.69
C GLY A 194 -11.70 -11.10 -22.70
N ALA A 195 -10.76 -10.83 -21.76
CA ALA A 195 -9.99 -9.59 -21.80
C ALA A 195 -8.97 -9.58 -22.96
N GLU A 196 -8.78 -8.41 -23.55
CA GLU A 196 -7.76 -8.14 -24.56
C GLU A 196 -6.47 -7.67 -23.86
N LEU A 197 -5.39 -8.48 -23.94
CA LEU A 197 -4.10 -8.12 -23.35
C LEU A 197 -3.17 -7.54 -24.40
N GLN A 198 -2.54 -6.41 -24.09
CA GLN A 198 -1.56 -5.76 -24.95
C GLN A 198 -0.33 -5.33 -24.17
N GLU A 199 0.84 -5.72 -24.66
CA GLU A 199 2.12 -5.24 -24.12
C GLU A 199 2.40 -3.81 -24.61
N PHE A 200 3.00 -3.00 -23.72
CA PHE A 200 3.42 -1.63 -24.03
C PHE A 200 4.59 -1.18 -23.14
N GLU A 201 5.24 -0.09 -23.50
CA GLU A 201 6.27 0.54 -22.66
C GLU A 201 5.66 1.64 -21.79
N MET A 202 6.01 1.66 -20.51
CA MET A 202 5.70 2.73 -19.55
C MET A 202 6.97 3.57 -19.33
N PRO A 203 7.18 4.67 -20.07
CA PRO A 203 8.43 5.42 -19.98
C PRO A 203 8.58 6.13 -18.62
N GLY A 204 9.82 6.25 -18.14
CA GLY A 204 10.16 7.02 -16.93
C GLY A 204 9.76 6.38 -15.62
N ILE A 205 9.28 5.13 -15.64
CA ILE A 205 8.87 4.43 -14.41
C ILE A 205 10.05 4.09 -13.51
N GLU A 206 11.25 4.01 -14.08
CA GLU A 206 12.52 3.81 -13.36
C GLU A 206 12.84 4.94 -12.38
N TYR A 207 12.26 6.11 -12.57
CA TYR A 207 12.39 7.26 -11.65
C TYR A 207 11.37 7.25 -10.51
N ALA A 208 10.44 6.29 -10.49
CA ALA A 208 9.36 6.27 -9.50
C ALA A 208 9.87 6.09 -8.07
N VAL A 209 10.78 5.13 -7.84
CA VAL A 209 11.33 4.86 -6.50
C VAL A 209 12.07 6.07 -5.93
N PRO A 210 13.09 6.65 -6.62
CA PRO A 210 13.78 7.81 -6.08
C PRO A 210 12.84 9.02 -5.89
N ALA A 211 11.92 9.29 -6.82
CA ALA A 211 10.97 10.37 -6.67
C ALA A 211 10.04 10.17 -5.46
N TYR A 212 9.53 8.94 -5.27
CA TYR A 212 8.70 8.59 -4.13
C TYR A 212 9.42 8.84 -2.81
N TYR A 213 10.64 8.31 -2.63
CA TYR A 213 11.34 8.46 -1.36
C TYR A 213 11.74 9.90 -1.06
N ILE A 214 12.07 10.71 -2.07
CA ILE A 214 12.32 12.14 -1.88
C ILE A 214 11.05 12.85 -1.39
N VAL A 215 9.91 12.65 -2.05
CA VAL A 215 8.62 13.28 -1.67
C VAL A 215 8.16 12.77 -0.31
N ALA A 216 8.15 11.45 -0.11
CA ALA A 216 7.67 10.84 1.13
C ALA A 216 8.53 11.23 2.34
N CYS A 217 9.87 11.25 2.22
CA CYS A 217 10.75 11.68 3.31
C CYS A 217 10.59 13.18 3.60
N ALA A 218 10.45 14.03 2.59
CA ALA A 218 10.18 15.45 2.76
C ALA A 218 8.90 15.70 3.56
N GLU A 219 7.82 15.03 3.18
CA GLU A 219 6.53 15.13 3.87
C GLU A 219 6.57 14.51 5.28
N ALA A 220 7.26 13.37 5.46
CA ALA A 220 7.47 12.75 6.75
C ALA A 220 8.20 13.68 7.72
N SER A 221 9.29 14.31 7.27
CA SER A 221 10.05 15.27 8.07
C SER A 221 9.16 16.40 8.60
N SER A 222 8.28 16.92 7.74
CA SER A 222 7.30 17.96 8.09
C SER A 222 6.21 17.42 9.02
N ASN A 223 5.59 16.30 8.67
CA ASN A 223 4.47 15.71 9.43
C ASN A 223 4.89 15.25 10.83
N LEU A 224 6.06 14.63 10.96
CA LEU A 224 6.54 14.11 12.24
C LEU A 224 7.19 15.18 13.11
N SER A 225 7.35 16.42 12.65
CA SER A 225 7.84 17.54 13.46
C SER A 225 6.94 17.83 14.67
N ARG A 226 5.65 17.50 14.58
CA ARG A 226 4.66 17.68 15.66
C ARG A 226 4.88 16.76 16.87
N TYR A 227 5.61 15.67 16.71
CA TYR A 227 5.95 14.75 17.80
C TYR A 227 7.22 15.22 18.53
N ASP A 228 7.06 16.25 19.32
CA ASP A 228 8.14 16.98 19.99
C ASP A 228 8.29 16.64 21.49
N GLY A 229 7.42 15.76 22.00
CA GLY A 229 7.38 15.40 23.41
C GLY A 229 6.70 16.44 24.31
N ILE A 230 6.12 17.51 23.74
CA ILE A 230 5.39 18.55 24.48
C ILE A 230 3.89 18.40 24.26
N LYS A 231 3.43 18.48 23.00
CA LYS A 231 2.01 18.34 22.64
C LYS A 231 1.63 16.91 22.36
N TYR A 232 2.49 16.17 21.65
CA TYR A 232 2.21 14.82 21.17
C TYR A 232 3.41 13.89 21.34
N GLY A 233 3.13 12.59 21.35
CA GLY A 233 4.10 11.53 21.25
C GLY A 233 4.83 11.23 22.56
N PHE A 234 5.90 10.50 22.41
CA PHE A 234 6.76 10.11 23.51
C PHE A 234 7.47 11.34 24.10
N ARG A 235 7.54 11.42 25.45
CA ARG A 235 8.31 12.40 26.18
C ARG A 235 9.35 11.72 27.05
N SER A 236 10.62 12.05 26.85
CA SER A 236 11.70 11.57 27.72
C SER A 236 11.53 12.08 29.15
N LYS A 237 11.79 11.22 30.11
CA LYS A 237 11.68 11.54 31.55
C LYS A 237 12.93 12.20 32.10
N ASN A 238 14.08 11.97 31.47
CA ASN A 238 15.40 12.40 31.96
C ASN A 238 15.87 13.64 31.19
N VAL A 239 15.18 14.76 31.39
CA VAL A 239 15.46 16.05 30.72
C VAL A 239 15.71 17.15 31.72
N LYS A 240 16.68 18.01 31.44
CA LYS A 240 17.08 19.14 32.31
C LYS A 240 16.42 20.46 31.90
N ASP A 241 16.17 20.63 30.61
CA ASP A 241 15.63 21.84 30.01
C ASP A 241 14.78 21.57 28.78
N LEU A 242 14.23 22.61 28.18
CA LEU A 242 13.39 22.54 26.98
C LEU A 242 14.17 21.97 25.79
N ARG A 243 15.43 22.31 25.61
CA ARG A 243 16.26 21.82 24.50
C ARG A 243 16.49 20.31 24.62
N GLU A 244 16.82 19.83 25.82
CA GLU A 244 16.94 18.39 26.09
C GLU A 244 15.59 17.66 25.90
N THR A 245 14.49 18.32 26.24
CA THR A 245 13.15 17.73 25.99
C THR A 245 12.95 17.41 24.51
N TYR A 246 13.24 18.34 23.61
CA TYR A 246 13.16 18.10 22.17
C TYR A 246 14.13 17.02 21.71
N TYR A 247 15.40 17.13 22.06
CA TYR A 247 16.44 16.21 21.62
C TYR A 247 16.18 14.77 22.08
N LYS A 248 15.98 14.58 23.36
CA LYS A 248 15.83 13.25 23.95
C LYS A 248 14.50 12.60 23.56
N SER A 249 13.40 13.37 23.58
CA SER A 249 12.10 12.82 23.17
C SER A 249 12.11 12.32 21.72
N ARG A 250 12.74 13.05 20.82
CA ARG A 250 12.82 12.63 19.41
C ARG A 250 13.85 11.52 19.18
N SER A 251 15.00 11.56 19.86
CA SER A 251 16.04 10.52 19.69
C SER A 251 15.66 9.19 20.32
N GLU A 252 14.94 9.20 21.44
CA GLU A 252 14.49 7.99 22.14
C GLU A 252 13.14 7.48 21.60
N GLY A 253 12.25 8.40 21.18
CA GLY A 253 10.88 8.09 20.78
C GLY A 253 10.71 7.60 19.35
N PHE A 254 11.65 7.89 18.44
CA PHE A 254 11.61 7.40 17.06
C PHE A 254 12.59 6.25 16.85
N GLY A 255 12.14 5.22 16.13
CA GLY A 255 12.97 4.14 15.65
C GLY A 255 13.97 4.56 14.57
N SER A 256 14.85 3.67 14.20
CA SER A 256 15.96 3.95 13.27
C SER A 256 15.48 4.36 11.87
N GLU A 257 14.46 3.67 11.34
CA GLU A 257 13.92 3.97 10.00
C GLU A 257 13.19 5.31 9.97
N ALA A 258 12.35 5.60 10.97
CA ALA A 258 11.69 6.90 11.10
C ALA A 258 12.70 8.05 11.17
N LYS A 259 13.75 7.90 11.98
CA LYS A 259 14.86 8.87 12.07
C LYS A 259 15.56 9.06 10.72
N ARG A 260 15.87 7.98 10.00
CA ARG A 260 16.49 8.04 8.67
C ARG A 260 15.66 8.86 7.70
N ARG A 261 14.35 8.59 7.60
CA ARG A 261 13.45 9.33 6.70
C ARG A 261 13.26 10.78 7.11
N ILE A 262 13.18 11.09 8.40
CA ILE A 262 13.15 12.48 8.90
C ILE A 262 14.42 13.23 8.50
N MET A 263 15.61 12.62 8.65
CA MET A 263 16.88 13.25 8.29
C MET A 263 16.99 13.46 6.79
N LEU A 264 16.66 12.47 5.98
CA LEU A 264 16.62 12.59 4.51
C LEU A 264 15.64 13.68 4.06
N GLY A 265 14.45 13.73 4.65
CA GLY A 265 13.45 14.76 4.37
C GLY A 265 13.93 16.17 4.72
N SER A 266 14.56 16.34 5.88
CA SER A 266 15.16 17.61 6.28
C SER A 266 16.28 18.05 5.32
N PHE A 267 17.08 17.09 4.84
CA PHE A 267 18.14 17.36 3.88
C PHE A 267 17.56 17.83 2.52
N VAL A 268 16.61 17.10 1.94
CA VAL A 268 16.06 17.45 0.63
C VAL A 268 15.20 18.72 0.63
N LEU A 269 14.74 19.16 1.80
CA LEU A 269 14.03 20.43 2.00
C LEU A 269 14.95 21.60 2.33
N SER A 270 16.24 21.35 2.60
CA SER A 270 17.16 22.41 3.00
C SER A 270 17.54 23.32 1.83
N SER A 271 17.98 24.54 2.17
CA SER A 271 18.45 25.53 1.20
C SER A 271 19.58 24.97 0.32
N GLY A 272 19.48 25.14 -0.99
CA GLY A 272 20.42 24.61 -1.96
C GLY A 272 20.11 23.18 -2.47
N TYR A 273 19.31 22.38 -1.74
CA TYR A 273 18.92 21.04 -2.16
C TYR A 273 17.45 20.94 -2.59
N PHE A 274 16.62 21.87 -2.17
CA PHE A 274 15.18 21.89 -2.51
C PHE A 274 14.93 21.86 -4.01
N ASP A 275 15.56 22.73 -4.79
CA ASP A 275 15.39 22.76 -6.24
C ASP A 275 16.04 21.55 -6.92
N ALA A 276 17.16 21.07 -6.40
CA ALA A 276 17.91 19.97 -6.99
C ALA A 276 17.23 18.60 -6.77
N TYR A 277 16.51 18.40 -5.68
CA TYR A 277 15.89 17.13 -5.33
C TYR A 277 14.37 17.21 -5.25
N TYR A 278 13.81 17.98 -4.32
CA TYR A 278 12.36 17.96 -4.06
C TYR A 278 11.55 18.44 -5.26
N LYS A 279 11.93 19.57 -5.83
CA LYS A 279 11.25 20.11 -7.03
C LYS A 279 11.35 19.18 -8.23
N LYS A 280 12.52 18.54 -8.44
CA LYS A 280 12.67 17.52 -9.50
C LYS A 280 11.80 16.29 -9.24
N ALA A 281 11.72 15.84 -8.00
CA ALA A 281 10.86 14.72 -7.65
C ALA A 281 9.36 15.01 -7.92
N LEU A 282 8.90 16.24 -7.68
CA LEU A 282 7.56 16.68 -8.04
C LEU A 282 7.34 16.73 -9.57
N GLN A 283 8.36 17.13 -10.35
CA GLN A 283 8.31 17.08 -11.82
C GLN A 283 8.21 15.64 -12.32
N VAL A 284 9.01 14.73 -11.76
CA VAL A 284 8.93 13.28 -12.06
C VAL A 284 7.55 12.72 -11.68
N ARG A 285 6.99 13.11 -10.53
CA ARG A 285 5.63 12.73 -10.13
C ARG A 285 4.60 13.14 -11.19
N THR A 286 4.70 14.37 -11.71
CA THR A 286 3.81 14.85 -12.77
C THR A 286 3.97 14.02 -14.04
N MET A 287 5.20 13.76 -14.46
CA MET A 287 5.49 12.93 -15.64
C MET A 287 4.90 11.50 -15.49
N ILE A 288 5.07 10.87 -14.33
CA ILE A 288 4.50 9.54 -14.05
C ILE A 288 2.98 9.57 -14.16
N LYS A 289 2.32 10.57 -13.56
CA LYS A 289 0.87 10.74 -13.67
C LYS A 289 0.41 10.91 -15.12
N GLU A 290 1.09 11.72 -15.91
CA GLU A 290 0.79 11.91 -17.32
C GLU A 290 0.97 10.63 -18.15
N ASN A 291 1.99 9.83 -17.85
CA ASN A 291 2.21 8.56 -18.52
C ASN A 291 1.10 7.54 -18.20
N PHE A 292 0.61 7.48 -16.96
CA PHE A 292 -0.58 6.68 -16.63
C PHE A 292 -1.81 7.20 -17.38
N ASN A 293 -2.06 8.51 -17.41
CA ASN A 293 -3.19 9.08 -18.14
C ASN A 293 -3.16 8.68 -19.63
N LYS A 294 -2.00 8.77 -20.29
CA LYS A 294 -1.82 8.34 -21.69
C LYS A 294 -2.08 6.83 -21.87
N ALA A 295 -1.66 6.01 -20.91
CA ALA A 295 -1.94 4.56 -20.96
C ALA A 295 -3.44 4.29 -20.84
N PHE A 296 -4.14 5.01 -19.98
CA PHE A 296 -5.60 4.87 -19.80
C PHE A 296 -6.46 5.46 -20.93
N GLU A 297 -5.86 6.17 -21.90
CA GLU A 297 -6.54 6.48 -23.18
C GLU A 297 -6.74 5.22 -24.04
N LYS A 298 -5.94 4.16 -23.81
CA LYS A 298 -5.93 2.93 -24.61
C LYS A 298 -6.41 1.70 -23.85
N TYR A 299 -6.16 1.67 -22.53
CA TYR A 299 -6.42 0.52 -21.68
C TYR A 299 -7.40 0.89 -20.56
N ASP A 300 -8.29 -0.03 -20.23
CA ASP A 300 -9.21 0.10 -19.09
C ASP A 300 -8.47 -0.10 -17.77
N MET A 301 -7.41 -0.93 -17.78
CA MET A 301 -6.54 -1.17 -16.63
C MET A 301 -5.15 -1.65 -17.06
N ILE A 302 -4.24 -1.67 -16.09
CA ILE A 302 -2.86 -2.15 -16.27
C ILE A 302 -2.62 -3.30 -15.31
N LEU A 303 -2.07 -4.41 -15.82
CA LEU A 303 -1.60 -5.53 -15.01
C LEU A 303 -0.13 -5.31 -14.64
N SER A 304 0.20 -5.50 -13.37
CA SER A 304 1.56 -5.30 -12.85
C SER A 304 1.88 -6.31 -11.74
N PRO A 305 3.17 -6.62 -11.51
CA PRO A 305 3.60 -7.22 -10.25
C PRO A 305 3.24 -6.32 -9.06
N VAL A 306 3.15 -6.90 -7.86
CA VAL A 306 3.09 -6.13 -6.60
C VAL A 306 4.49 -5.99 -5.99
N SER A 307 5.28 -7.05 -6.04
CA SER A 307 6.65 -7.12 -5.52
C SER A 307 7.54 -7.86 -6.50
N PRO A 308 8.85 -7.58 -6.55
CA PRO A 308 9.79 -8.32 -7.38
C PRO A 308 10.01 -9.76 -6.91
N THR A 309 9.70 -10.07 -5.66
CA THR A 309 9.86 -11.40 -5.04
C THR A 309 8.59 -11.79 -4.28
N ALA A 310 8.44 -13.09 -3.97
CA ALA A 310 7.57 -13.54 -2.90
C ALA A 310 8.11 -13.06 -1.54
N ALA A 311 7.39 -13.35 -0.44
CA ALA A 311 7.87 -13.00 0.89
C ALA A 311 9.26 -13.62 1.17
N TYR A 312 10.10 -12.88 1.88
CA TYR A 312 11.48 -13.25 2.26
C TYR A 312 11.57 -13.52 3.78
N LYS A 313 12.67 -14.09 4.23
CA LYS A 313 12.84 -14.44 5.65
C LYS A 313 13.02 -13.21 6.52
N ILE A 314 12.54 -13.32 7.76
CA ILE A 314 12.73 -12.29 8.80
C ILE A 314 14.25 -12.08 9.00
N GLY A 315 14.66 -10.81 9.02
CA GLY A 315 16.07 -10.40 9.18
C GLY A 315 16.86 -10.29 7.88
N GLU A 316 16.35 -10.78 6.75
CA GLU A 316 17.09 -10.84 5.48
C GLU A 316 17.36 -9.47 4.86
N GLN A 317 16.38 -8.56 4.88
CA GLN A 317 16.50 -7.25 4.21
C GLN A 317 16.57 -6.05 5.17
N ILE A 318 16.33 -6.24 6.46
CA ILE A 318 16.25 -5.12 7.42
C ILE A 318 17.57 -4.34 7.54
N SER A 319 18.70 -4.97 7.25
CA SER A 319 20.03 -4.35 7.27
C SER A 319 20.40 -3.62 5.99
N ASP A 320 19.65 -3.82 4.89
CA ASP A 320 19.86 -3.17 3.60
C ASP A 320 18.68 -2.27 3.23
N PRO A 321 18.73 -0.96 3.54
CA PRO A 321 17.65 -0.04 3.20
C PRO A 321 17.36 0.06 1.70
N LEU A 322 18.38 -0.16 0.84
CA LEU A 322 18.18 -0.08 -0.61
C LEU A 322 17.36 -1.26 -1.11
N ALA A 323 17.66 -2.48 -0.64
CA ALA A 323 16.88 -3.68 -0.96
C ALA A 323 15.41 -3.51 -0.51
N MET A 324 15.19 -2.99 0.71
CA MET A 324 13.85 -2.69 1.21
C MET A 324 13.12 -1.66 0.32
N TYR A 325 13.81 -0.62 -0.13
CA TYR A 325 13.22 0.41 -1.00
C TYR A 325 12.92 -0.11 -2.41
N MET A 326 13.74 -1.01 -2.93
CA MET A 326 13.51 -1.61 -4.24
C MET A 326 12.35 -2.61 -4.26
N ALA A 327 11.92 -3.12 -3.09
CA ALA A 327 10.72 -3.95 -3.00
C ALA A 327 9.44 -3.19 -3.40
N ASP A 328 9.45 -1.86 -3.31
CA ASP A 328 8.32 -0.99 -3.65
C ASP A 328 8.26 -0.56 -5.14
N ILE A 329 9.17 -1.08 -5.98
CA ILE A 329 9.37 -0.61 -7.38
C ILE A 329 8.09 -0.61 -8.22
N TYR A 330 7.17 -1.56 -8.00
CA TYR A 330 5.93 -1.70 -8.76
C TYR A 330 4.73 -0.98 -8.13
N THR A 331 4.85 -0.54 -6.88
CA THR A 331 3.71 0.00 -6.14
C THR A 331 3.74 1.51 -5.99
N VAL A 332 4.93 2.11 -5.81
CA VAL A 332 5.06 3.55 -5.53
C VAL A 332 4.58 4.47 -6.66
N SER A 333 4.68 4.04 -7.91
CA SER A 333 4.20 4.81 -9.07
C SER A 333 2.70 5.06 -9.02
N VAL A 334 1.94 4.09 -8.52
CA VAL A 334 0.49 4.15 -8.33
C VAL A 334 0.11 5.22 -7.28
N ASN A 335 0.90 5.31 -6.19
CA ASN A 335 0.72 6.34 -5.16
C ASN A 335 1.12 7.73 -5.67
N LEU A 336 2.24 7.84 -6.39
CA LEU A 336 2.66 9.11 -7.02
C LEU A 336 1.60 9.65 -7.98
N ALA A 337 0.95 8.78 -8.75
CA ALA A 337 -0.13 9.15 -9.65
C ALA A 337 -1.48 9.39 -8.93
N GLY A 338 -1.66 8.87 -7.72
CA GLY A 338 -2.90 8.99 -6.93
C GLY A 338 -4.03 8.06 -7.38
N ILE A 339 -3.77 7.10 -8.27
CA ILE A 339 -4.74 6.21 -8.92
C ILE A 339 -4.99 4.94 -8.11
N PRO A 340 -6.13 4.23 -8.31
CA PRO A 340 -6.47 3.03 -7.56
C PRO A 340 -5.73 1.78 -8.06
N ALA A 341 -5.58 0.79 -7.17
CA ALA A 341 -5.16 -0.55 -7.53
C ALA A 341 -5.76 -1.61 -6.60
N VAL A 342 -5.99 -2.80 -7.16
CA VAL A 342 -6.41 -4.00 -6.43
C VAL A 342 -5.29 -5.02 -6.52
N ALA A 343 -4.76 -5.43 -5.36
CA ALA A 343 -3.84 -6.57 -5.27
C ALA A 343 -4.63 -7.85 -5.00
N LEU A 344 -4.26 -8.93 -5.67
CA LEU A 344 -4.90 -10.24 -5.51
C LEU A 344 -3.88 -11.37 -5.71
N PRO A 345 -4.08 -12.53 -5.05
CA PRO A 345 -3.19 -13.67 -5.19
C PRO A 345 -3.35 -14.32 -6.58
N CYS A 346 -2.22 -14.66 -7.22
CA CYS A 346 -2.19 -15.28 -8.53
C CYS A 346 -1.36 -16.58 -8.59
N GLY A 347 -0.77 -17.01 -7.50
CA GLY A 347 0.03 -18.23 -7.44
C GLY A 347 0.66 -18.48 -6.08
N ILE A 348 1.34 -19.60 -5.99
CA ILE A 348 2.24 -19.95 -4.87
C ILE A 348 3.60 -20.21 -5.48
N SER A 349 4.66 -19.71 -4.87
CA SER A 349 6.05 -19.97 -5.26
C SER A 349 6.40 -21.43 -5.04
N ASP A 350 7.02 -22.06 -6.02
CA ASP A 350 7.51 -23.45 -5.91
C ASP A 350 8.88 -23.48 -5.16
N GLU A 351 9.60 -22.34 -5.11
CA GLU A 351 10.89 -22.21 -4.41
C GLU A 351 10.73 -22.21 -2.88
N ASN A 352 9.74 -21.50 -2.36
CA ASN A 352 9.59 -21.29 -0.91
C ASN A 352 8.17 -21.52 -0.37
N ASN A 353 7.24 -21.94 -1.20
CA ASN A 353 5.83 -22.15 -0.89
C ASN A 353 5.10 -20.89 -0.37
N MET A 354 5.63 -19.70 -0.66
CA MET A 354 5.01 -18.44 -0.29
C MET A 354 4.09 -17.91 -1.38
N PRO A 355 3.05 -17.14 -1.02
CA PRO A 355 2.14 -16.56 -1.98
C PRO A 355 2.80 -15.58 -2.95
N VAL A 356 2.27 -15.52 -4.17
CA VAL A 356 2.59 -14.53 -5.19
C VAL A 356 1.33 -13.75 -5.53
N GLY A 357 1.44 -12.41 -5.50
CA GLY A 357 0.35 -11.50 -5.82
C GLY A 357 0.65 -10.66 -7.06
N MET A 358 -0.41 -10.40 -7.84
CA MET A 358 -0.44 -9.42 -8.92
C MET A 358 -1.31 -8.23 -8.53
N GLN A 359 -1.18 -7.10 -9.22
CA GLN A 359 -2.10 -5.98 -9.06
C GLN A 359 -2.72 -5.56 -10.40
N LEU A 360 -3.98 -5.14 -10.33
CA LEU A 360 -4.68 -4.45 -11.39
C LEU A 360 -4.75 -2.97 -11.01
N ILE A 361 -4.23 -2.10 -11.88
CA ILE A 361 -4.14 -0.66 -11.68
C ILE A 361 -5.15 0.00 -12.60
N GLY A 362 -5.97 0.91 -12.09
CA GLY A 362 -7.00 1.61 -12.86
C GLY A 362 -6.82 3.12 -12.88
N ASN A 363 -7.59 3.77 -13.73
CA ASN A 363 -7.69 5.23 -13.74
C ASN A 363 -8.42 5.73 -12.47
N ASN A 364 -8.35 7.01 -12.18
CA ASN A 364 -9.05 7.61 -11.04
C ASN A 364 -10.54 7.21 -11.04
N PHE A 365 -11.02 6.76 -9.91
CA PHE A 365 -12.41 6.35 -9.66
C PHE A 365 -12.90 5.17 -10.54
N SER A 366 -11.98 4.36 -11.07
CA SER A 366 -12.31 3.14 -11.81
C SER A 366 -12.34 1.88 -10.93
N GLU A 367 -12.43 2.01 -9.63
CA GLU A 367 -12.52 0.88 -8.69
C GLU A 367 -13.59 -0.14 -9.07
N PRO A 368 -14.79 0.25 -9.58
CA PRO A 368 -15.78 -0.73 -10.03
C PRO A 368 -15.27 -1.65 -11.17
N ALA A 369 -14.49 -1.12 -12.12
CA ALA A 369 -13.90 -1.92 -13.19
C ALA A 369 -12.81 -2.87 -12.66
N LEU A 370 -11.98 -2.39 -11.70
CA LEU A 370 -10.97 -3.21 -11.04
C LEU A 370 -11.60 -4.35 -10.23
N VAL A 371 -12.65 -4.05 -9.46
CA VAL A 371 -13.40 -5.06 -8.70
C VAL A 371 -14.03 -6.08 -9.64
N LYS A 372 -14.59 -5.65 -10.78
CA LYS A 372 -15.16 -6.57 -11.80
C LYS A 372 -14.09 -7.55 -12.30
N ALA A 373 -12.91 -7.06 -12.68
CA ALA A 373 -11.85 -7.93 -13.20
C ALA A 373 -11.31 -8.88 -12.11
N ALA A 374 -11.11 -8.39 -10.89
CA ALA A 374 -10.67 -9.20 -9.76
C ALA A 374 -11.73 -10.24 -9.35
N TYR A 375 -13.01 -9.87 -9.36
CA TYR A 375 -14.11 -10.80 -9.09
C TYR A 375 -14.16 -11.93 -10.13
N ALA A 376 -14.21 -11.59 -11.42
CA ALA A 376 -14.20 -12.57 -12.49
C ALA A 376 -13.01 -13.54 -12.40
N PHE A 377 -11.80 -13.01 -12.11
CA PHE A 377 -10.62 -13.83 -11.88
C PHE A 377 -10.79 -14.79 -10.70
N GLN A 378 -11.34 -14.33 -9.58
CA GLN A 378 -11.55 -15.14 -8.38
C GLN A 378 -12.65 -16.20 -8.54
N GLN A 379 -13.62 -16.04 -9.45
CA GLN A 379 -14.64 -17.06 -9.72
C GLN A 379 -14.07 -18.30 -10.43
N VAL A 380 -13.03 -18.11 -11.26
CA VAL A 380 -12.43 -19.21 -12.04
C VAL A 380 -11.13 -19.73 -11.45
N THR A 381 -10.64 -19.11 -10.35
CA THR A 381 -9.43 -19.53 -9.66
C THR A 381 -9.67 -19.83 -8.18
N ASN A 382 -8.73 -20.55 -7.56
CA ASN A 382 -8.84 -20.94 -6.14
C ASN A 382 -7.73 -20.34 -5.28
N PHE A 383 -6.92 -19.41 -5.80
CA PHE A 383 -5.76 -18.88 -5.05
C PHE A 383 -6.21 -18.22 -3.75
N HIS A 384 -7.21 -17.35 -3.78
CA HIS A 384 -7.76 -16.64 -2.62
C HIS A 384 -8.44 -17.55 -1.57
N LYS A 385 -8.78 -18.80 -1.93
CA LYS A 385 -9.41 -19.78 -1.03
C LYS A 385 -8.37 -20.61 -0.25
N ARG A 386 -7.10 -20.54 -0.66
CA ARG A 386 -6.01 -21.23 0.04
C ARG A 386 -5.68 -20.49 1.31
N GLY A 387 -5.65 -21.19 2.45
CA GLY A 387 -5.26 -20.66 3.74
C GLY A 387 -3.79 -20.91 4.04
N GLY A 388 -3.22 -20.14 4.97
CA GLY A 388 -1.94 -20.46 5.58
C GLY A 388 -2.01 -21.73 6.43
N ILE A 389 -0.86 -22.15 6.96
CA ILE A 389 -0.70 -23.40 7.72
C ILE A 389 -1.28 -23.29 9.14
N LEU A 390 -1.70 -22.09 9.59
CA LEU A 390 -2.33 -21.85 10.91
C LEU A 390 -3.85 -21.95 10.82
#